data_835e994909c9dd66387c9bf195d9e578
#
_entry.id   835e994909c9dd66387c9bf195d9e578
#
_cell.length_a   1.000
_cell.length_b   1.000
_cell.length_c   1.000
_cell.angle_alpha   90.00
_cell.angle_beta   90.00
_cell.angle_gamma   90.00
#
_symmetry.space_group_name_H-M   'P 1'
#
loop_
_entity.id
_entity.type
_entity.pdbx_description
1 polymer ?
#
loop_
_entity_poly.entity_id
_entity_poly.type
_entity_poly.pdbx_seq_one_letter_code
_entity_poly.pdbx_strand_id
1 'polypeptide(L)'
;MTRSMHLADVFEIVADAVPDRLALITNDAEFTYAQLDARATRLANHLLDGGIGRGDHVAIHARNRAEWIESFYACFKIGAVPINVNYRYVEAELRYLYDNAECVAVIVAPEYAAAVDAVSDALPNLRHRLVMGDEYEAALAAGSTTREFPGRSPDDVYMVYTGGTTGMPKGVMWRHEDIILAAMNASRQSRPIERVEQLGEEAVAGFPMRLMALGPVMHGGAQWAMGNAFTAGGTFVMYTGPKFDPHDVLRLADRSKANSISTMGDAMARPLAEALLESAGASYDLSMLFSIGNGGAPLSASVRAQLREALPKVGILDSYGASETGAAGSRADAGEGFSAPRFNVGPDTMVLDDDGLPCAPGVTGRLARSGNIPLGYFKDPEKTAATFPVYNGRRWVIPGDLARIESDGSISVLGRGSVSINSGGEKIFPEEVEAALKSHPSVFDAVVVGTPSPQWGEQVTALVQLRAGTTATVAGLVAHCRTLVADYKSPKSVQFVPEVQRTPVGKADYQWAKTEALRLLGLQSPPTSDRNTTSDRNHTSDRNTRSTP
;
A
#
# COMPACT_ATOMS: atom_id res chain seq x y z
N MET A 1 31.68 13.02 0.40
CA MET A 1 30.52 13.48 1.20
C MET A 1 30.28 12.47 2.31
N THR A 2 29.90 12.92 3.50
CA THR A 2 29.48 12.02 4.58
C THR A 2 28.13 11.41 4.20
N ARG A 3 28.03 10.08 4.12
CA ARG A 3 26.79 9.36 3.85
C ARG A 3 25.86 9.38 5.07
N SER A 4 24.56 9.32 4.82
CA SER A 4 23.52 9.44 5.85
C SER A 4 22.41 8.40 5.65
N MET A 5 21.42 8.37 6.56
CA MET A 5 20.19 7.58 6.41
C MET A 5 19.25 8.17 5.35
N HIS A 6 19.81 8.41 4.17
CA HIS A 6 19.11 8.87 2.98
C HIS A 6 19.02 7.71 1.98
N LEU A 7 17.88 7.53 1.30
CA LEU A 7 17.61 6.36 0.43
C LEU A 7 18.66 6.17 -0.66
N ALA A 8 19.16 7.26 -1.28
CA ALA A 8 20.24 7.15 -2.26
C ALA A 8 21.59 6.78 -1.62
N ASP A 9 21.92 7.34 -0.44
CA ASP A 9 23.16 7.00 0.27
C ASP A 9 23.18 5.52 0.67
N VAL A 10 22.07 5.03 1.23
CA VAL A 10 21.91 3.62 1.62
C VAL A 10 22.06 2.70 0.40
N PHE A 11 21.42 3.05 -0.72
CA PHE A 11 21.55 2.26 -1.95
C PHE A 11 22.99 2.26 -2.47
N GLU A 12 23.66 3.42 -2.51
CA GLU A 12 25.05 3.53 -2.97
C GLU A 12 26.05 2.80 -2.06
N ILE A 13 25.81 2.81 -0.72
CA ILE A 13 26.63 2.04 0.23
C ILE A 13 26.59 0.56 -0.09
N VAL A 14 25.39 0.04 -0.35
CA VAL A 14 25.21 -1.38 -0.70
C VAL A 14 25.77 -1.68 -2.09
N ALA A 15 25.51 -0.80 -3.07
CA ALA A 15 26.02 -0.96 -4.43
C ALA A 15 27.57 -0.99 -4.47
N ASP A 16 28.21 -0.18 -3.65
CA ASP A 16 29.69 -0.18 -3.53
C ASP A 16 30.21 -1.43 -2.79
N ALA A 17 29.44 -1.98 -1.85
CA ALA A 17 29.82 -3.15 -1.09
C ALA A 17 29.66 -4.47 -1.85
N VAL A 18 28.63 -4.57 -2.71
CA VAL A 18 28.30 -5.81 -3.46
C VAL A 18 27.99 -5.51 -4.94
N PRO A 19 28.88 -4.87 -5.70
CA PRO A 19 28.60 -4.30 -7.04
C PRO A 19 28.16 -5.34 -8.08
N ASP A 20 28.70 -6.55 -7.99
CA ASP A 20 28.45 -7.62 -8.99
C ASP A 20 27.22 -8.48 -8.63
N ARG A 21 26.61 -8.26 -7.45
CA ARG A 21 25.42 -8.99 -7.04
C ARG A 21 24.21 -8.46 -7.81
N LEU A 22 23.28 -9.36 -8.18
CA LEU A 22 22.03 -8.95 -8.79
C LEU A 22 21.20 -8.12 -7.81
N ALA A 23 20.85 -6.89 -8.22
CA ALA A 23 19.95 -6.00 -7.47
C ALA A 23 18.51 -6.17 -7.94
N LEU A 24 18.28 -6.27 -9.24
CA LEU A 24 16.96 -6.33 -9.85
C LEU A 24 16.88 -7.47 -10.87
N ILE A 25 15.79 -8.25 -10.78
CA ILE A 25 15.39 -9.23 -11.80
C ILE A 25 13.97 -8.90 -12.22
N THR A 26 13.73 -8.79 -13.54
CA THR A 26 12.39 -8.64 -14.13
C THR A 26 12.04 -9.86 -15.00
N ASN A 27 10.92 -9.84 -15.70
CA ASN A 27 10.59 -10.94 -16.64
C ASN A 27 11.61 -11.09 -17.76
N ASP A 28 12.26 -10.01 -18.17
CA ASP A 28 13.07 -9.90 -19.39
C ASP A 28 14.48 -9.32 -19.20
N ALA A 29 14.80 -8.83 -17.99
CA ALA A 29 16.10 -8.22 -17.72
C ALA A 29 16.61 -8.51 -16.29
N GLU A 30 17.93 -8.42 -16.14
CA GLU A 30 18.65 -8.55 -14.87
C GLU A 30 19.68 -7.42 -14.76
N PHE A 31 19.79 -6.82 -13.59
CA PHE A 31 20.76 -5.76 -13.32
C PHE A 31 21.52 -6.05 -12.04
N THR A 32 22.84 -5.93 -12.10
CA THR A 32 23.67 -5.90 -10.89
C THR A 32 23.50 -4.57 -10.16
N TYR A 33 23.94 -4.49 -8.91
CA TYR A 33 23.94 -3.23 -8.16
C TYR A 33 24.72 -2.14 -8.89
N ALA A 34 25.90 -2.46 -9.42
CA ALA A 34 26.70 -1.52 -10.20
C ALA A 34 25.99 -1.04 -11.47
N GLN A 35 25.30 -1.93 -12.18
CA GLN A 35 24.57 -1.56 -13.41
C GLN A 35 23.37 -0.66 -13.08
N LEU A 36 22.56 -1.04 -12.08
CA LEU A 36 21.39 -0.27 -11.69
C LEU A 36 21.79 1.11 -11.17
N ASP A 37 22.85 1.18 -10.36
CA ASP A 37 23.36 2.44 -9.84
C ASP A 37 23.92 3.35 -10.94
N ALA A 38 24.67 2.78 -11.90
CA ALA A 38 25.20 3.54 -13.02
C ALA A 38 24.09 4.14 -13.89
N ARG A 39 23.01 3.40 -14.15
CA ARG A 39 21.86 3.89 -14.92
C ARG A 39 21.12 4.99 -14.15
N ALA A 40 20.85 4.79 -12.85
CA ALA A 40 20.25 5.82 -12.00
C ALA A 40 21.15 7.07 -11.90
N THR A 41 22.48 6.90 -11.86
CA THR A 41 23.43 8.02 -11.82
C THR A 41 23.40 8.83 -13.12
N ARG A 42 23.37 8.18 -14.28
CA ARG A 42 23.26 8.86 -15.58
C ARG A 42 21.96 9.64 -15.72
N LEU A 43 20.83 9.04 -15.30
CA LEU A 43 19.55 9.72 -15.28
C LEU A 43 19.55 10.92 -14.31
N ALA A 44 20.13 10.76 -13.14
CA ALA A 44 20.25 11.84 -12.15
C ALA A 44 21.01 13.06 -12.73
N ASN A 45 22.12 12.82 -13.42
CA ASN A 45 22.87 13.89 -14.10
C ASN A 45 22.04 14.53 -15.24
N HIS A 46 21.35 13.71 -16.06
CA HIS A 46 20.45 14.25 -17.09
C HIS A 46 19.36 15.16 -16.51
N LEU A 47 18.76 14.78 -15.39
CA LEU A 47 17.74 15.59 -14.70
C LEU A 47 18.34 16.90 -14.17
N LEU A 48 19.55 16.88 -13.59
CA LEU A 48 20.28 18.08 -13.14
C LEU A 48 20.58 19.01 -14.31
N ASP A 49 21.05 18.48 -15.44
CA ASP A 49 21.31 19.25 -16.65
C ASP A 49 20.03 19.87 -17.21
N GLY A 50 18.88 19.22 -17.02
CA GLY A 50 17.54 19.71 -17.31
C GLY A 50 17.00 20.72 -16.28
N GLY A 51 17.79 21.10 -15.26
CA GLY A 51 17.42 22.06 -14.22
C GLY A 51 16.48 21.50 -13.15
N ILE A 52 16.43 20.17 -13.00
CA ILE A 52 15.69 19.49 -11.92
C ILE A 52 16.65 19.23 -10.77
N GLY A 53 16.28 19.55 -9.56
CA GLY A 53 17.17 19.45 -8.40
C GLY A 53 16.44 19.21 -7.09
N ARG A 54 17.13 19.58 -6.00
CA ARG A 54 16.66 19.36 -4.63
C ARG A 54 15.31 20.00 -4.38
N GLY A 55 14.36 19.19 -3.86
CA GLY A 55 13.00 19.60 -3.53
C GLY A 55 12.04 19.65 -4.72
N ASP A 56 12.53 19.46 -5.96
CA ASP A 56 11.66 19.34 -7.12
C ASP A 56 10.92 18.01 -7.11
N HIS A 57 9.65 18.03 -7.50
CA HIS A 57 8.83 16.83 -7.58
C HIS A 57 8.81 16.28 -9.00
N VAL A 58 9.17 14.99 -9.14
CA VAL A 58 9.26 14.29 -10.42
C VAL A 58 8.26 13.15 -10.46
N ALA A 59 7.24 13.24 -11.30
CA ALA A 59 6.28 12.17 -11.48
C ALA A 59 6.88 10.99 -12.23
N ILE A 60 6.63 9.76 -11.76
CA ILE A 60 6.98 8.52 -12.45
C ILE A 60 5.68 7.82 -12.84
N HIS A 61 5.36 7.84 -14.13
CA HIS A 61 4.09 7.36 -14.66
C HIS A 61 4.31 6.13 -15.55
N ALA A 62 4.38 4.98 -14.94
CA ALA A 62 4.58 3.72 -15.62
C ALA A 62 4.03 2.54 -14.80
N ARG A 63 3.85 1.39 -15.46
CA ARG A 63 3.72 0.08 -14.81
C ARG A 63 5.08 -0.36 -14.24
N ASN A 64 5.10 -1.55 -13.66
CA ASN A 64 6.35 -2.18 -13.22
C ASN A 64 7.31 -2.33 -14.41
N ARG A 65 8.48 -1.70 -14.31
CA ARG A 65 9.58 -1.77 -15.28
C ARG A 65 10.86 -1.24 -14.64
N ALA A 66 12.01 -1.63 -15.16
CA ALA A 66 13.31 -1.26 -14.58
C ALA A 66 13.51 0.26 -14.52
N GLU A 67 13.08 0.99 -15.57
CA GLU A 67 13.19 2.45 -15.64
C GLU A 67 12.42 3.16 -14.53
N TRP A 68 11.37 2.54 -13.97
CA TRP A 68 10.68 3.08 -12.80
C TRP A 68 11.59 3.13 -11.58
N ILE A 69 12.36 2.05 -11.35
CA ILE A 69 13.29 1.94 -10.21
C ILE A 69 14.49 2.86 -10.42
N GLU A 70 15.04 2.91 -11.64
CA GLU A 70 16.11 3.82 -12.02
C GLU A 70 15.71 5.28 -11.77
N SER A 71 14.51 5.66 -12.23
CA SER A 71 13.95 7.01 -12.03
C SER A 71 13.77 7.35 -10.56
N PHE A 72 13.29 6.40 -9.77
CA PHE A 72 13.09 6.55 -8.34
C PHE A 72 14.39 6.88 -7.60
N TYR A 73 15.45 6.12 -7.88
CA TYR A 73 16.76 6.37 -7.27
C TYR A 73 17.48 7.57 -7.89
N ALA A 74 17.29 7.84 -9.17
CA ALA A 74 17.82 9.05 -9.81
C ALA A 74 17.31 10.33 -9.13
N CYS A 75 16.01 10.40 -8.85
CA CYS A 75 15.44 11.53 -8.11
C CYS A 75 16.12 11.69 -6.73
N PHE A 76 16.23 10.62 -5.96
CA PHE A 76 16.87 10.69 -4.65
C PHE A 76 18.35 11.09 -4.72
N LYS A 77 19.09 10.67 -5.76
CA LYS A 77 20.50 11.06 -5.93
C LYS A 77 20.69 12.57 -5.97
N ILE A 78 19.73 13.30 -6.55
CA ILE A 78 19.76 14.76 -6.68
C ILE A 78 18.94 15.51 -5.61
N GLY A 79 18.35 14.78 -4.65
CA GLY A 79 17.49 15.35 -3.62
C GLY A 79 16.09 15.75 -4.12
N ALA A 80 15.71 15.33 -5.33
CA ALA A 80 14.35 15.47 -5.83
C ALA A 80 13.41 14.43 -5.22
N VAL A 81 12.11 14.70 -5.25
CA VAL A 81 11.06 13.86 -4.66
C VAL A 81 10.33 13.11 -5.77
N PRO A 82 10.49 11.79 -5.90
CA PRO A 82 9.72 11.01 -6.87
C PRO A 82 8.26 10.89 -6.43
N ILE A 83 7.35 11.18 -7.35
CA ILE A 83 5.90 11.09 -7.16
C ILE A 83 5.37 9.90 -7.94
N ASN A 84 4.83 8.92 -7.21
CA ASN A 84 4.22 7.75 -7.81
C ASN A 84 2.88 8.10 -8.47
N VAL A 85 2.72 7.76 -9.75
CA VAL A 85 1.48 7.96 -10.50
C VAL A 85 0.76 6.62 -10.68
N ASN A 86 -0.53 6.58 -10.36
CA ASN A 86 -1.33 5.43 -10.70
C ASN A 86 -1.60 5.43 -12.21
N TYR A 87 -1.05 4.46 -12.91
CA TYR A 87 -1.15 4.34 -14.38
C TYR A 87 -2.59 4.12 -14.91
N ARG A 88 -3.56 3.96 -14.01
CA ARG A 88 -4.98 3.82 -14.35
C ARG A 88 -5.76 5.12 -14.24
N TYR A 89 -5.11 6.19 -13.77
CA TYR A 89 -5.78 7.48 -13.65
C TYR A 89 -6.19 8.02 -15.02
N VAL A 90 -7.39 8.56 -15.05
CA VAL A 90 -7.92 9.29 -16.19
C VAL A 90 -7.46 10.75 -16.14
N GLU A 91 -7.71 11.50 -17.20
CA GLU A 91 -7.23 12.88 -17.38
C GLU A 91 -7.50 13.80 -16.17
N ALA A 92 -8.70 13.77 -15.61
CA ALA A 92 -9.05 14.59 -14.45
C ALA A 92 -8.23 14.25 -13.19
N GLU A 93 -7.96 12.96 -12.96
CA GLU A 93 -7.14 12.49 -11.84
C GLU A 93 -5.66 12.81 -12.05
N LEU A 94 -5.16 12.68 -13.28
CA LEU A 94 -3.79 13.03 -13.65
C LEU A 94 -3.54 14.53 -13.46
N ARG A 95 -4.46 15.38 -13.97
CA ARG A 95 -4.38 16.83 -13.78
C ARG A 95 -4.33 17.17 -12.30
N TYR A 96 -5.24 16.61 -11.50
CA TYR A 96 -5.24 16.83 -10.06
C TYR A 96 -3.91 16.42 -9.41
N LEU A 97 -3.43 15.19 -9.71
CA LEU A 97 -2.22 14.68 -9.09
C LEU A 97 -1.01 15.56 -9.40
N TYR A 98 -0.78 15.88 -10.68
CA TYR A 98 0.39 16.67 -11.08
C TYR A 98 0.34 18.10 -10.54
N ASP A 99 -0.84 18.72 -10.49
CA ASP A 99 -1.02 20.06 -9.93
C ASP A 99 -0.87 20.03 -8.40
N ASN A 100 -1.56 19.14 -7.71
CA ASN A 100 -1.49 19.01 -6.25
C ASN A 100 -0.08 18.69 -5.78
N ALA A 101 0.61 17.76 -6.48
CA ALA A 101 1.98 17.39 -6.20
C ALA A 101 3.00 18.43 -6.69
N GLU A 102 2.60 19.50 -7.37
CA GLU A 102 3.51 20.51 -7.94
C GLU A 102 4.62 19.90 -8.79
N CYS A 103 4.26 18.89 -9.62
CA CYS A 103 5.25 18.20 -10.43
C CYS A 103 5.89 19.17 -11.46
N VAL A 104 7.22 19.20 -11.47
CA VAL A 104 8.00 20.00 -12.43
C VAL A 104 8.51 19.15 -13.60
N ALA A 105 8.55 17.83 -13.41
CA ALA A 105 8.96 16.87 -14.42
C ALA A 105 8.09 15.62 -14.37
N VAL A 106 8.00 14.92 -15.51
CA VAL A 106 7.40 13.59 -15.62
C VAL A 106 8.28 12.66 -16.44
N ILE A 107 8.55 11.48 -15.88
CA ILE A 107 9.16 10.36 -16.59
C ILE A 107 8.04 9.35 -16.87
N VAL A 108 7.70 9.14 -18.13
CA VAL A 108 6.46 8.47 -18.52
C VAL A 108 6.72 7.30 -19.48
N ALA A 109 6.03 6.19 -19.27
CA ALA A 109 6.04 5.08 -20.23
C ALA A 109 5.31 5.47 -21.52
N PRO A 110 5.73 4.96 -22.69
CA PRO A 110 5.18 5.37 -24.01
C PRO A 110 3.66 5.26 -24.10
N GLU A 111 3.10 4.21 -23.50
CA GLU A 111 1.66 3.95 -23.51
C GLU A 111 0.81 5.00 -22.76
N TYR A 112 1.44 5.83 -21.91
CA TYR A 112 0.79 6.90 -21.13
C TYR A 112 1.19 8.31 -21.58
N ALA A 113 2.09 8.44 -22.54
CA ALA A 113 2.61 9.75 -22.97
C ALA A 113 1.49 10.66 -23.49
N ALA A 114 0.57 10.14 -24.31
CA ALA A 114 -0.57 10.90 -24.80
C ALA A 114 -1.50 11.42 -23.69
N ALA A 115 -1.69 10.66 -22.61
CA ALA A 115 -2.48 11.11 -21.46
C ALA A 115 -1.80 12.24 -20.68
N VAL A 116 -0.46 12.24 -20.62
CA VAL A 116 0.32 13.34 -20.05
C VAL A 116 0.20 14.58 -20.94
N ASP A 117 0.37 14.43 -22.26
CA ASP A 117 0.28 15.55 -23.21
C ASP A 117 -1.11 16.22 -23.15
N ALA A 118 -2.19 15.46 -22.99
CA ALA A 118 -3.54 15.97 -22.88
C ALA A 118 -3.78 16.91 -21.67
N VAL A 119 -2.98 16.80 -20.61
CA VAL A 119 -3.11 17.61 -19.39
C VAL A 119 -2.02 18.68 -19.26
N SER A 120 -0.94 18.62 -20.05
CA SER A 120 0.26 19.43 -19.90
C SER A 120 -0.01 20.94 -19.99
N ASP A 121 -0.87 21.38 -20.92
CA ASP A 121 -1.20 22.80 -21.12
C ASP A 121 -1.85 23.44 -19.87
N ALA A 122 -2.45 22.63 -19.02
CA ALA A 122 -3.07 23.09 -17.77
C ALA A 122 -2.12 23.03 -16.57
N LEU A 123 -0.86 22.64 -16.76
CA LEU A 123 0.14 22.39 -15.72
C LEU A 123 1.39 23.28 -15.94
N PRO A 124 1.33 24.58 -15.63
CA PRO A 124 2.41 25.52 -15.95
C PRO A 124 3.76 25.20 -15.27
N ASN A 125 3.75 24.42 -14.19
CA ASN A 125 4.96 24.01 -13.50
C ASN A 125 5.64 22.80 -14.18
N LEU A 126 4.92 22.01 -14.98
CA LEU A 126 5.44 20.83 -15.66
C LEU A 126 6.27 21.24 -16.87
N ARG A 127 7.60 21.36 -16.67
CA ARG A 127 8.54 21.91 -17.66
C ARG A 127 9.45 20.87 -18.31
N HIS A 128 9.47 19.64 -17.81
CA HIS A 128 10.31 18.59 -18.33
C HIS A 128 9.51 17.27 -18.48
N ARG A 129 9.60 16.66 -19.66
CA ARG A 129 8.99 15.36 -19.95
C ARG A 129 10.01 14.44 -20.57
N LEU A 130 10.17 13.24 -20.04
CA LEU A 130 11.05 12.20 -20.58
C LEU A 130 10.24 10.93 -20.83
N VAL A 131 10.21 10.46 -22.06
CA VAL A 131 9.51 9.21 -22.44
C VAL A 131 10.46 8.04 -22.31
N MET A 132 10.05 7.00 -21.56
CA MET A 132 10.80 5.75 -21.41
C MET A 132 10.90 5.04 -22.76
N GLY A 133 12.02 4.36 -23.00
CA GLY A 133 12.39 3.76 -24.29
C GLY A 133 13.54 4.52 -24.94
N ASP A 134 13.49 4.75 -26.26
CA ASP A 134 14.63 5.30 -27.02
C ASP A 134 15.08 6.68 -26.51
N GLU A 135 14.15 7.57 -26.19
CA GLU A 135 14.44 8.90 -25.63
C GLU A 135 15.14 8.78 -24.27
N TYR A 136 14.63 7.90 -23.40
CA TYR A 136 15.22 7.62 -22.09
C TYR A 136 16.62 7.02 -22.22
N GLU A 137 16.82 6.05 -23.09
CA GLU A 137 18.15 5.44 -23.32
C GLU A 137 19.15 6.44 -23.91
N ALA A 138 18.69 7.34 -24.79
CA ALA A 138 19.52 8.42 -25.29
C ALA A 138 19.92 9.41 -24.16
N ALA A 139 18.99 9.73 -23.26
CA ALA A 139 19.27 10.56 -22.08
C ALA A 139 20.31 9.89 -21.16
N LEU A 140 20.18 8.59 -20.92
CA LEU A 140 21.18 7.82 -20.15
C LEU A 140 22.54 7.82 -20.85
N ALA A 141 22.59 7.61 -22.17
CA ALA A 141 23.84 7.57 -22.93
C ALA A 141 24.59 8.91 -22.88
N ALA A 142 23.87 10.03 -22.88
CA ALA A 142 24.43 11.37 -22.76
C ALA A 142 24.81 11.76 -21.33
N GLY A 143 24.14 11.18 -20.30
CA GLY A 143 24.32 11.51 -18.90
C GLY A 143 25.71 11.08 -18.36
N SER A 144 26.31 11.92 -17.50
CA SER A 144 27.55 11.61 -16.80
C SER A 144 27.40 10.42 -15.85
N THR A 145 28.50 9.68 -15.66
CA THR A 145 28.60 8.60 -14.66
C THR A 145 29.10 9.08 -13.30
N THR A 146 29.39 10.38 -13.16
CA THR A 146 29.95 10.96 -11.95
C THR A 146 28.88 11.08 -10.86
N ARG A 147 29.20 10.61 -9.65
CA ARG A 147 28.34 10.73 -8.46
C ARG A 147 28.61 12.04 -7.68
N GLU A 148 28.69 13.17 -8.40
CA GLU A 148 28.88 14.50 -7.78
C GLU A 148 27.53 15.21 -7.70
N PHE A 149 26.78 14.90 -6.65
CA PHE A 149 25.43 15.42 -6.47
C PHE A 149 25.37 16.46 -5.32
N PRO A 150 24.32 17.31 -5.27
CA PRO A 150 24.07 18.17 -4.12
C PRO A 150 24.03 17.40 -2.80
N GLY A 151 24.36 18.07 -1.70
CA GLY A 151 24.31 17.45 -0.38
C GLY A 151 22.93 16.89 -0.07
N ARG A 152 22.87 15.65 0.39
CA ARG A 152 21.65 14.92 0.80
C ARG A 152 21.51 14.96 2.31
N SER A 153 20.28 14.84 2.82
CA SER A 153 19.98 14.86 4.25
C SER A 153 19.04 13.71 4.61
N PRO A 154 19.15 13.08 5.78
CA PRO A 154 18.17 12.12 6.29
C PRO A 154 16.78 12.76 6.47
N ASP A 155 16.72 14.10 6.52
CA ASP A 155 15.48 14.89 6.60
C ASP A 155 14.83 15.16 5.23
N ASP A 156 15.47 14.79 4.12
CA ASP A 156 14.87 14.92 2.80
C ASP A 156 13.57 14.14 2.70
N VAL A 157 12.66 14.57 1.82
CA VAL A 157 11.30 14.04 1.77
C VAL A 157 11.21 12.86 0.80
N TYR A 158 10.73 11.74 1.32
CA TYR A 158 10.11 10.67 0.56
C TYR A 158 8.60 10.89 0.58
N MET A 159 7.93 10.91 -0.58
CA MET A 159 6.49 11.11 -0.66
C MET A 159 5.82 9.97 -1.41
N VAL A 160 4.72 9.45 -0.85
CA VAL A 160 3.90 8.45 -1.51
C VAL A 160 2.46 8.93 -1.62
N TYR A 161 1.97 9.08 -2.85
CA TYR A 161 0.58 9.38 -3.11
C TYR A 161 -0.26 8.13 -2.98
N THR A 162 -1.33 8.22 -2.20
CA THR A 162 -2.24 7.10 -1.94
C THR A 162 -3.66 7.50 -2.31
N GLY A 163 -4.38 6.60 -3.00
CA GLY A 163 -5.82 6.75 -3.21
C GLY A 163 -6.54 6.47 -1.87
N GLY A 164 -7.19 7.50 -1.33
CA GLY A 164 -8.08 7.33 -0.18
C GLY A 164 -9.39 6.66 -0.59
N THR A 165 -10.04 5.96 0.34
CA THR A 165 -11.39 5.38 0.13
C THR A 165 -12.48 6.45 -0.03
N THR A 166 -12.16 7.72 0.19
CA THR A 166 -13.13 8.82 0.33
C THR A 166 -12.77 10.10 -0.43
N GLY A 167 -11.84 10.06 -1.41
CA GLY A 167 -11.49 11.29 -2.13
C GLY A 167 -10.27 11.17 -3.03
N MET A 168 -9.81 12.33 -3.51
CA MET A 168 -8.64 12.45 -4.38
C MET A 168 -7.37 11.99 -3.66
N PRO A 169 -6.34 11.51 -4.41
CA PRO A 169 -5.08 11.03 -3.84
C PRO A 169 -4.37 12.10 -2.99
N LYS A 170 -3.72 11.66 -1.92
CA LYS A 170 -2.96 12.52 -1.02
C LYS A 170 -1.52 12.05 -0.89
N GLY A 171 -0.58 12.98 -0.88
CA GLY A 171 0.84 12.71 -0.66
C GLY A 171 1.15 12.55 0.82
N VAL A 172 1.55 11.36 1.24
CA VAL A 172 2.05 11.09 2.60
C VAL A 172 3.54 11.37 2.60
N MET A 173 3.97 12.34 3.40
CA MET A 173 5.36 12.79 3.47
C MET A 173 6.10 12.09 4.61
N TRP A 174 7.24 11.51 4.32
CA TRP A 174 8.16 10.92 5.28
C TRP A 174 9.53 11.59 5.20
N ARG A 175 10.28 11.65 6.29
CA ARG A 175 11.73 11.81 6.23
C ARG A 175 12.34 10.49 5.70
N HIS A 176 13.45 10.59 4.97
CA HIS A 176 14.14 9.40 4.47
C HIS A 176 14.55 8.44 5.60
N GLU A 177 15.11 8.97 6.69
CA GLU A 177 15.48 8.16 7.85
C GLU A 177 14.27 7.44 8.45
N ASP A 178 13.15 8.16 8.64
CA ASP A 178 11.96 7.59 9.26
C ASP A 178 11.37 6.43 8.43
N ILE A 179 11.27 6.57 7.10
CA ILE A 179 10.73 5.49 6.26
C ILE A 179 11.68 4.29 6.16
N ILE A 180 13.00 4.53 6.11
CA ILE A 180 13.99 3.44 6.15
C ILE A 180 13.79 2.62 7.42
N LEU A 181 13.75 3.28 8.58
CA LEU A 181 13.60 2.61 9.88
C LEU A 181 12.20 2.00 10.08
N ALA A 182 11.14 2.66 9.55
CA ALA A 182 9.78 2.21 9.74
C ALA A 182 9.35 1.06 8.81
N ALA A 183 9.93 0.95 7.59
CA ALA A 183 9.39 0.03 6.59
C ALA A 183 10.42 -0.65 5.69
N MET A 184 11.65 -0.15 5.58
CA MET A 184 12.64 -0.63 4.62
C MET A 184 13.87 -1.27 5.29
N ASN A 185 13.75 -1.72 6.53
CA ASN A 185 14.84 -2.30 7.33
C ASN A 185 14.39 -3.55 8.10
N ALA A 186 13.58 -4.40 7.46
CA ALA A 186 12.99 -5.58 8.11
C ALA A 186 14.03 -6.58 8.61
N SER A 187 15.19 -6.67 7.95
CA SER A 187 16.29 -7.58 8.35
C SER A 187 16.92 -7.23 9.71
N ARG A 188 16.66 -6.02 10.22
CA ARG A 188 17.30 -5.49 11.43
C ARG A 188 16.32 -5.03 12.51
N GLN A 189 15.07 -5.42 12.49
CA GLN A 189 14.00 -4.91 13.39
C GLN A 189 14.36 -4.81 14.87
N SER A 190 15.32 -5.59 15.34
CA SER A 190 15.78 -5.62 16.73
C SER A 190 17.21 -5.09 16.94
N ARG A 191 17.89 -4.61 15.90
CA ARG A 191 19.27 -4.11 15.99
C ARG A 191 19.35 -2.66 15.49
N PRO A 192 19.70 -1.69 16.36
CA PRO A 192 19.86 -0.30 15.94
C PRO A 192 20.99 -0.16 14.92
N ILE A 193 20.82 0.77 13.99
CA ILE A 193 21.88 1.18 13.06
C ILE A 193 22.66 2.29 13.77
N GLU A 194 23.91 2.00 14.16
CA GLU A 194 24.79 2.98 14.80
C GLU A 194 25.52 3.84 13.76
N ARG A 195 25.87 3.24 12.63
CA ARG A 195 26.53 3.88 11.49
C ARG A 195 25.88 3.37 10.19
N VAL A 196 25.65 4.24 9.24
CA VAL A 196 24.98 3.87 7.98
C VAL A 196 25.82 2.86 7.16
N GLU A 197 27.16 2.90 7.29
CA GLU A 197 28.09 1.99 6.61
C GLU A 197 27.90 0.52 7.02
N GLN A 198 27.32 0.26 8.21
CA GLN A 198 26.96 -1.10 8.65
C GLN A 198 26.06 -1.82 7.66
N LEU A 199 25.23 -1.09 6.89
CA LEU A 199 24.38 -1.70 5.86
C LEU A 199 25.20 -2.35 4.76
N GLY A 200 26.31 -1.73 4.34
CA GLY A 200 27.25 -2.34 3.38
C GLY A 200 27.98 -3.55 3.95
N GLU A 201 28.47 -3.45 5.19
CA GLU A 201 29.14 -4.56 5.89
C GLU A 201 28.21 -5.77 6.01
N GLU A 202 26.96 -5.56 6.38
CA GLU A 202 25.95 -6.61 6.50
C GLU A 202 25.47 -7.14 5.15
N ALA A 203 25.41 -6.31 4.11
CA ALA A 203 25.12 -6.76 2.75
C ALA A 203 26.17 -7.78 2.28
N VAL A 204 27.45 -7.59 2.62
CA VAL A 204 28.53 -8.53 2.30
C VAL A 204 28.36 -9.84 3.08
N ALA A 205 28.12 -9.74 4.40
CA ALA A 205 28.11 -10.88 5.32
C ALA A 205 26.77 -11.67 5.27
N GLY A 206 25.67 -11.01 4.88
CA GLY A 206 24.33 -11.55 4.94
C GLY A 206 23.98 -12.51 3.79
N PHE A 207 22.92 -13.29 3.98
CA PHE A 207 22.33 -14.10 2.93
C PHE A 207 21.62 -13.17 1.91
N PRO A 208 21.94 -13.25 0.60
CA PRO A 208 21.38 -12.38 -0.42
C PRO A 208 19.94 -12.81 -0.78
N MET A 209 18.98 -12.42 0.05
CA MET A 209 17.57 -12.72 -0.15
C MET A 209 17.06 -12.23 -1.51
N ARG A 210 16.25 -13.04 -2.19
CA ARG A 210 15.54 -12.68 -3.41
C ARG A 210 14.06 -12.48 -3.08
N LEU A 211 13.68 -11.21 -2.92
CA LEU A 211 12.32 -10.81 -2.55
C LEU A 211 11.52 -10.49 -3.80
N MET A 212 10.50 -11.28 -4.07
CA MET A 212 9.57 -11.05 -5.17
C MET A 212 8.33 -10.32 -4.65
N ALA A 213 8.06 -9.11 -5.16
CA ALA A 213 6.83 -8.40 -4.87
C ALA A 213 5.90 -8.39 -6.09
N LEU A 214 4.67 -8.85 -5.90
CA LEU A 214 3.66 -8.91 -6.96
C LEU A 214 2.87 -7.61 -7.10
N GLY A 215 2.86 -6.79 -6.05
CA GLY A 215 2.23 -5.48 -6.08
C GLY A 215 2.97 -4.51 -7.00
N PRO A 216 2.23 -3.56 -7.64
CA PRO A 216 2.87 -2.51 -8.43
C PRO A 216 3.76 -1.60 -7.60
N VAL A 217 4.96 -1.26 -8.12
CA VAL A 217 5.92 -0.34 -7.47
C VAL A 217 5.41 1.10 -7.33
N MET A 218 4.31 1.45 -7.99
CA MET A 218 3.61 2.71 -7.73
C MET A 218 2.96 2.74 -6.33
N HIS A 219 2.93 1.64 -5.58
CA HIS A 219 2.39 1.56 -4.22
C HIS A 219 3.48 1.39 -3.18
N GLY A 220 3.32 2.06 -2.05
CA GLY A 220 4.29 2.06 -0.95
C GLY A 220 4.72 0.66 -0.52
N GLY A 221 3.80 -0.30 -0.42
CA GLY A 221 4.13 -1.67 -0.02
C GLY A 221 5.17 -2.36 -0.91
N ALA A 222 5.10 -2.18 -2.24
CA ALA A 222 6.10 -2.73 -3.16
C ALA A 222 7.42 -1.94 -3.10
N GLN A 223 7.37 -0.62 -2.93
CA GLN A 223 8.56 0.22 -2.70
C GLN A 223 9.29 -0.18 -1.41
N TRP A 224 8.55 -0.51 -0.36
CA TRP A 224 9.14 -0.98 0.89
C TRP A 224 9.73 -2.38 0.78
N ALA A 225 9.08 -3.28 0.03
CA ALA A 225 9.67 -4.59 -0.27
C ALA A 225 10.98 -4.44 -1.06
N MET A 226 11.03 -3.54 -2.05
CA MET A 226 12.24 -3.17 -2.77
C MET A 226 13.30 -2.59 -1.82
N GLY A 227 12.91 -1.64 -0.97
CA GLY A 227 13.81 -1.05 0.04
C GLY A 227 14.38 -2.11 0.98
N ASN A 228 13.56 -3.06 1.45
CA ASN A 228 14.01 -4.18 2.29
C ASN A 228 15.01 -5.10 1.55
N ALA A 229 14.80 -5.37 0.27
CA ALA A 229 15.77 -6.12 -0.52
C ALA A 229 17.11 -5.37 -0.61
N PHE A 230 17.07 -4.09 -0.97
CA PHE A 230 18.27 -3.30 -1.21
C PHE A 230 19.05 -2.97 0.06
N THR A 231 18.39 -2.64 1.17
CA THR A 231 19.09 -2.39 2.45
C THR A 231 19.81 -3.63 2.99
N ALA A 232 19.35 -4.81 2.63
CA ALA A 232 19.96 -6.09 3.01
C ALA A 232 20.98 -6.61 1.98
N GLY A 233 21.25 -5.90 0.89
CA GLY A 233 22.08 -6.38 -0.22
C GLY A 233 21.51 -7.58 -0.95
N GLY A 234 20.17 -7.74 -0.93
CA GLY A 234 19.44 -8.78 -1.62
C GLY A 234 19.04 -8.38 -3.03
N THR A 235 18.22 -9.20 -3.67
CA THR A 235 17.69 -8.97 -5.02
C THR A 235 16.19 -8.68 -4.94
N PHE A 236 15.76 -7.60 -5.56
CA PHE A 236 14.33 -7.35 -5.79
C PHE A 236 13.91 -8.04 -7.09
N VAL A 237 12.92 -8.92 -6.99
CA VAL A 237 12.33 -9.61 -8.15
C VAL A 237 10.98 -8.96 -8.45
N MET A 238 10.85 -8.37 -9.63
CA MET A 238 9.70 -7.59 -10.03
C MET A 238 8.98 -8.21 -11.22
N TYR A 239 7.73 -8.57 -11.02
CA TYR A 239 6.87 -9.02 -12.10
C TYR A 239 6.48 -7.84 -13.00
N THR A 240 6.81 -7.93 -14.30
CA THR A 240 6.57 -6.87 -15.31
C THR A 240 5.52 -7.26 -16.35
N GLY A 241 4.85 -8.38 -16.19
CA GLY A 241 3.81 -8.82 -17.14
C GLY A 241 2.67 -7.80 -17.28
N PRO A 242 2.05 -7.70 -18.46
CA PRO A 242 1.01 -6.71 -18.76
C PRO A 242 -0.28 -6.93 -17.96
N LYS A 243 -0.51 -8.16 -17.54
CA LYS A 243 -1.59 -8.60 -16.65
C LYS A 243 -1.04 -9.60 -15.66
N PHE A 244 -1.68 -9.74 -14.51
CA PHE A 244 -1.33 -10.78 -13.57
C PHE A 244 -1.65 -12.15 -14.18
N ASP A 245 -0.60 -12.95 -14.37
CA ASP A 245 -0.67 -14.35 -14.81
C ASP A 245 0.06 -15.21 -13.78
N PRO A 246 -0.62 -16.11 -13.07
CA PRO A 246 0.01 -16.90 -12.01
C PRO A 246 1.11 -17.82 -12.52
N HIS A 247 0.99 -18.37 -13.74
CA HIS A 247 2.02 -19.24 -14.31
C HIS A 247 3.26 -18.44 -14.71
N ASP A 248 3.11 -17.20 -15.23
CA ASP A 248 4.25 -16.31 -15.51
C ASP A 248 4.95 -15.89 -14.21
N VAL A 249 4.18 -15.60 -13.17
CA VAL A 249 4.72 -15.32 -11.84
C VAL A 249 5.53 -16.50 -11.31
N LEU A 250 5.00 -17.72 -11.41
CA LEU A 250 5.69 -18.95 -10.95
C LEU A 250 6.93 -19.25 -11.78
N ARG A 251 6.91 -19.02 -13.10
CA ARG A 251 8.11 -19.12 -13.96
C ARG A 251 9.18 -18.11 -13.56
N LEU A 252 8.79 -16.87 -13.25
CA LEU A 252 9.72 -15.86 -12.77
C LEU A 252 10.29 -16.24 -11.39
N ALA A 253 9.47 -16.74 -10.48
CA ALA A 253 9.91 -17.20 -9.16
C ALA A 253 10.91 -18.37 -9.27
N ASP A 254 10.66 -19.33 -10.14
CA ASP A 254 11.56 -20.45 -10.45
C ASP A 254 12.89 -19.92 -11.03
N ARG A 255 12.84 -19.17 -12.13
CA ARG A 255 14.04 -18.65 -12.80
C ARG A 255 14.89 -17.79 -11.87
N SER A 256 14.26 -16.91 -11.12
CA SER A 256 14.96 -16.03 -10.18
C SER A 256 15.36 -16.72 -8.88
N LYS A 257 14.93 -17.97 -8.64
CA LYS A 257 15.11 -18.67 -7.35
C LYS A 257 14.65 -17.80 -6.18
N ALA A 258 13.43 -17.27 -6.29
CA ALA A 258 12.84 -16.39 -5.28
C ALA A 258 12.79 -17.08 -3.90
N ASN A 259 13.16 -16.34 -2.85
CA ASN A 259 13.14 -16.84 -1.48
C ASN A 259 11.83 -16.47 -0.76
N SER A 260 11.24 -15.35 -1.14
CA SER A 260 9.97 -14.87 -0.62
C SER A 260 9.13 -14.25 -1.73
N ILE A 261 7.82 -14.52 -1.73
CA ILE A 261 6.85 -13.89 -2.64
C ILE A 261 5.87 -13.09 -1.79
N SER A 262 5.73 -11.79 -2.07
CA SER A 262 4.79 -10.91 -1.39
C SER A 262 3.52 -10.74 -2.23
N THR A 263 2.37 -11.10 -1.65
CA THR A 263 1.04 -11.04 -2.25
C THR A 263 0.19 -9.94 -1.61
N MET A 264 -0.93 -9.58 -2.25
CA MET A 264 -1.93 -8.65 -1.72
C MET A 264 -3.30 -9.32 -1.64
N GLY A 265 -3.51 -10.07 -0.56
CA GLY A 265 -4.74 -10.80 -0.29
C GLY A 265 -5.08 -11.88 -1.31
N ASP A 266 -6.32 -12.32 -1.26
CA ASP A 266 -6.85 -13.40 -2.09
C ASP A 266 -6.74 -13.13 -3.59
N ALA A 267 -6.79 -11.87 -4.01
CA ALA A 267 -6.75 -11.50 -5.43
C ALA A 267 -5.48 -11.98 -6.16
N MET A 268 -4.36 -12.07 -5.44
CA MET A 268 -3.09 -12.57 -5.99
C MET A 268 -2.76 -13.97 -5.48
N ALA A 269 -3.02 -14.23 -4.20
CA ALA A 269 -2.63 -15.49 -3.58
C ALA A 269 -3.47 -16.68 -4.05
N ARG A 270 -4.78 -16.50 -4.31
CA ARG A 270 -5.67 -17.56 -4.79
C ARG A 270 -5.27 -18.10 -6.15
N PRO A 271 -5.11 -17.25 -7.22
CA PRO A 271 -4.68 -17.77 -8.52
C PRO A 271 -3.33 -18.50 -8.47
N LEU A 272 -2.40 -18.03 -7.62
CA LEU A 272 -1.12 -18.72 -7.42
C LEU A 272 -1.31 -20.10 -6.79
N ALA A 273 -2.13 -20.20 -5.74
CA ALA A 273 -2.42 -21.49 -5.08
C ALA A 273 -3.11 -22.47 -6.05
N GLU A 274 -4.08 -22.00 -6.81
CA GLU A 274 -4.79 -22.80 -7.82
C GLU A 274 -3.82 -23.29 -8.92
N ALA A 275 -2.99 -22.42 -9.48
CA ALA A 275 -1.99 -22.80 -10.49
C ALA A 275 -0.96 -23.82 -9.96
N LEU A 276 -0.57 -23.72 -8.70
CA LEU A 276 0.34 -24.68 -8.07
C LEU A 276 -0.32 -26.04 -7.88
N LEU A 277 -1.61 -26.08 -7.48
CA LEU A 277 -2.36 -27.32 -7.29
C LEU A 277 -2.69 -28.00 -8.62
N GLU A 278 -3.07 -27.24 -9.66
CA GLU A 278 -3.36 -27.75 -11.00
C GLU A 278 -2.14 -28.39 -11.66
N SER A 279 -0.95 -27.79 -11.50
CA SER A 279 0.29 -28.31 -12.07
C SER A 279 0.89 -29.48 -11.28
N ALA A 280 0.22 -29.95 -10.22
CA ALA A 280 0.73 -30.94 -9.28
C ALA A 280 2.15 -30.62 -8.75
N GLY A 281 2.53 -29.34 -8.71
CA GLY A 281 3.84 -28.86 -8.26
C GLY A 281 5.04 -29.26 -9.14
N ALA A 282 4.82 -29.97 -10.24
CA ALA A 282 5.89 -30.60 -11.02
C ALA A 282 6.58 -29.66 -12.03
N SER A 283 6.03 -28.47 -12.27
CA SER A 283 6.48 -27.59 -13.34
C SER A 283 7.44 -26.48 -12.91
N TYR A 284 7.59 -26.22 -11.61
CA TYR A 284 8.39 -25.10 -11.08
C TYR A 284 9.33 -25.55 -9.97
N ASP A 285 10.62 -25.20 -10.07
CA ASP A 285 11.57 -25.42 -8.97
C ASP A 285 11.51 -24.24 -7.98
N LEU A 286 10.63 -24.39 -7.00
CA LEU A 286 10.46 -23.43 -5.88
C LEU A 286 11.20 -23.89 -4.60
N SER A 287 12.22 -24.73 -4.73
CA SER A 287 12.97 -25.29 -3.58
C SER A 287 13.64 -24.20 -2.72
N MET A 288 13.91 -23.02 -3.30
CA MET A 288 14.48 -21.87 -2.59
C MET A 288 13.42 -20.97 -1.95
N LEU A 289 12.13 -21.21 -2.20
CA LEU A 289 11.04 -20.45 -1.60
C LEU A 289 10.77 -20.93 -0.18
N PHE A 290 10.89 -20.06 0.81
CA PHE A 290 10.59 -20.39 2.21
C PHE A 290 9.49 -19.52 2.83
N SER A 291 9.04 -18.44 2.17
CA SER A 291 7.92 -17.66 2.67
C SER A 291 7.03 -17.07 1.57
N ILE A 292 5.74 -17.00 1.89
CA ILE A 292 4.77 -16.16 1.18
C ILE A 292 4.33 -15.09 2.17
N GLY A 293 4.69 -13.84 1.86
CA GLY A 293 4.23 -12.67 2.57
C GLY A 293 2.85 -12.24 2.06
N ASN A 294 2.01 -11.78 2.94
CA ASN A 294 0.73 -11.17 2.58
C ASN A 294 0.56 -9.84 3.31
N GLY A 295 0.10 -8.82 2.59
CA GLY A 295 -0.15 -7.49 3.15
C GLY A 295 -1.10 -6.67 2.30
N GLY A 296 -1.60 -5.56 2.85
CA GLY A 296 -2.48 -4.63 2.15
C GLY A 296 -3.93 -5.08 1.95
N ALA A 297 -4.20 -6.39 1.94
CA ALA A 297 -5.53 -7.00 1.96
C ALA A 297 -5.52 -8.32 2.74
N PRO A 298 -6.65 -8.74 3.32
CA PRO A 298 -6.72 -10.01 4.06
C PRO A 298 -6.50 -11.22 3.17
N LEU A 299 -5.84 -12.25 3.72
CA LEU A 299 -5.74 -13.59 3.14
C LEU A 299 -6.76 -14.49 3.82
N SER A 300 -7.71 -15.01 3.05
CA SER A 300 -8.77 -15.87 3.61
C SER A 300 -8.24 -17.24 4.06
N ALA A 301 -8.94 -17.84 5.02
CA ALA A 301 -8.58 -19.17 5.54
C ALA A 301 -8.54 -20.23 4.44
N SER A 302 -9.46 -20.16 3.45
CA SER A 302 -9.50 -21.10 2.32
C SER A 302 -8.28 -21.00 1.42
N VAL A 303 -7.85 -19.77 1.08
CA VAL A 303 -6.64 -19.57 0.26
C VAL A 303 -5.38 -19.97 1.02
N ARG A 304 -5.35 -19.69 2.33
CA ARG A 304 -4.27 -20.12 3.20
C ARG A 304 -4.14 -21.64 3.24
N ALA A 305 -5.26 -22.36 3.33
CA ALA A 305 -5.28 -23.83 3.27
C ALA A 305 -4.75 -24.35 1.92
N GLN A 306 -5.18 -23.77 0.81
CA GLN A 306 -4.69 -24.12 -0.53
C GLN A 306 -3.17 -23.88 -0.68
N LEU A 307 -2.66 -22.74 -0.16
CA LEU A 307 -1.21 -22.47 -0.18
C LEU A 307 -0.42 -23.48 0.67
N ARG A 308 -0.94 -23.87 1.83
CA ARG A 308 -0.30 -24.90 2.67
C ARG A 308 -0.30 -26.29 2.01
N GLU A 309 -1.39 -26.64 1.32
CA GLU A 309 -1.48 -27.87 0.54
C GLU A 309 -0.46 -27.88 -0.60
N ALA A 310 -0.40 -26.79 -1.38
CA ALA A 310 0.52 -26.67 -2.51
C ALA A 310 1.99 -26.55 -2.08
N LEU A 311 2.27 -25.88 -0.98
CA LEU A 311 3.61 -25.50 -0.50
C LEU A 311 3.76 -25.80 1.01
N PRO A 312 3.77 -27.07 1.44
CA PRO A 312 3.69 -27.45 2.86
C PRO A 312 4.91 -27.04 3.70
N LYS A 313 6.04 -26.68 3.06
CA LYS A 313 7.26 -26.26 3.75
C LYS A 313 7.46 -24.74 3.75
N VAL A 314 6.58 -24.01 3.08
CA VAL A 314 6.68 -22.54 2.93
C VAL A 314 5.86 -21.86 4.03
N GLY A 315 6.50 -20.96 4.78
CA GLY A 315 5.83 -20.17 5.80
C GLY A 315 4.93 -19.09 5.19
N ILE A 316 3.77 -18.86 5.79
CA ILE A 316 2.89 -17.75 5.42
C ILE A 316 3.03 -16.66 6.47
N LEU A 317 3.36 -15.44 6.03
CA LEU A 317 3.50 -14.27 6.89
C LEU A 317 2.44 -13.23 6.55
N ASP A 318 1.63 -12.83 7.51
CA ASP A 318 0.77 -11.68 7.38
C ASP A 318 1.51 -10.43 7.87
N SER A 319 1.36 -9.33 7.13
CA SER A 319 1.89 -8.03 7.48
C SER A 319 0.78 -7.00 7.49
N TYR A 320 0.81 -6.15 8.50
CA TYR A 320 -0.07 -5.00 8.61
C TYR A 320 0.74 -3.70 8.47
N GLY A 321 0.19 -2.78 7.70
CA GLY A 321 0.77 -1.46 7.50
C GLY A 321 -0.10 -0.61 6.59
N ALA A 322 0.18 0.67 6.59
CA ALA A 322 -0.45 1.67 5.72
C ALA A 322 0.59 2.70 5.29
N SER A 323 0.29 3.48 4.25
CA SER A 323 1.19 4.56 3.83
C SER A 323 1.51 5.54 4.96
N GLU A 324 0.59 5.67 5.90
CA GLU A 324 0.69 6.53 7.07
C GLU A 324 1.46 5.89 8.25
N THR A 325 1.54 4.56 8.31
CA THR A 325 2.17 3.87 9.46
C THR A 325 3.49 3.20 9.12
N GLY A 326 3.82 3.00 7.84
CA GLY A 326 4.86 2.06 7.47
C GLY A 326 4.47 0.62 7.84
N ALA A 327 5.44 -0.26 8.04
CA ALA A 327 5.22 -1.62 8.53
C ALA A 327 4.93 -1.58 10.04
N ALA A 328 3.68 -1.82 10.43
CA ALA A 328 3.21 -1.65 11.81
C ALA A 328 3.10 -2.96 12.59
N GLY A 329 3.06 -4.10 11.92
CA GLY A 329 3.02 -5.40 12.58
C GLY A 329 3.16 -6.54 11.60
N SER A 330 3.56 -7.71 12.11
CA SER A 330 3.66 -8.94 11.33
C SER A 330 3.36 -10.15 12.19
N ARG A 331 2.92 -11.23 11.56
CA ARG A 331 2.74 -12.52 12.21
C ARG A 331 3.02 -13.65 11.24
N ALA A 332 3.86 -14.59 11.68
CA ALA A 332 3.91 -15.89 11.05
C ALA A 332 2.61 -16.63 11.33
N ASP A 333 2.19 -17.46 10.38
CA ASP A 333 0.95 -18.21 10.43
C ASP A 333 0.80 -19.00 11.75
N ALA A 334 -0.25 -18.73 12.49
CA ALA A 334 -0.48 -19.24 13.84
C ALA A 334 -1.57 -20.33 13.90
N GLY A 335 -1.72 -21.12 12.83
CA GLY A 335 -2.61 -22.27 12.89
C GLY A 335 -4.04 -22.02 12.42
N GLU A 336 -4.89 -23.03 12.56
CA GLU A 336 -6.26 -23.09 12.09
C GLU A 336 -7.20 -22.26 12.98
N GLY A 337 -8.08 -21.51 12.37
CA GLY A 337 -9.17 -20.82 13.06
C GLY A 337 -9.61 -19.55 12.33
N PHE A 338 -10.93 -19.32 12.37
CA PHE A 338 -11.52 -18.05 11.97
C PHE A 338 -11.28 -17.03 13.10
N SER A 339 -10.41 -16.05 12.87
CA SER A 339 -10.22 -14.93 13.80
C SER A 339 -9.82 -13.68 13.01
N ALA A 340 -10.09 -12.52 13.59
CA ALA A 340 -9.56 -11.25 13.06
C ALA A 340 -8.04 -11.36 12.89
N PRO A 341 -7.45 -10.76 11.84
CA PRO A 341 -6.01 -10.77 11.65
C PRO A 341 -5.29 -10.24 12.90
N ARG A 342 -4.39 -11.05 13.45
CA ARG A 342 -3.59 -10.70 14.64
C ARG A 342 -2.16 -10.44 14.22
N PHE A 343 -1.54 -9.46 14.86
CA PHE A 343 -0.17 -9.05 14.56
C PHE A 343 0.63 -8.87 15.83
N ASN A 344 1.87 -9.33 15.80
CA ASN A 344 2.87 -8.92 16.76
C ASN A 344 3.33 -7.50 16.38
N VAL A 345 3.40 -6.62 17.35
CA VAL A 345 3.71 -5.21 17.14
C VAL A 345 4.89 -4.79 18.00
N GLY A 346 5.61 -3.77 17.53
CA GLY A 346 6.68 -3.14 18.32
C GLY A 346 6.13 -2.19 19.40
N PRO A 347 7.02 -1.68 20.26
CA PRO A 347 6.67 -0.80 21.39
C PRO A 347 6.07 0.55 20.97
N ASP A 348 6.22 0.90 19.70
CA ASP A 348 5.71 2.14 19.13
C ASP A 348 4.26 2.02 18.61
N THR A 349 3.67 0.82 18.64
CA THR A 349 2.30 0.56 18.18
C THR A 349 1.41 0.25 19.39
N MET A 350 0.28 0.94 19.50
CA MET A 350 -0.67 0.83 20.61
C MET A 350 -2.12 0.88 20.12
N VAL A 351 -3.03 0.50 21.00
CA VAL A 351 -4.47 0.76 20.84
C VAL A 351 -4.85 1.84 21.86
N LEU A 352 -5.36 2.97 21.37
CA LEU A 352 -5.72 4.13 22.17
C LEU A 352 -7.24 4.36 22.18
N ASP A 353 -7.77 4.83 23.30
CA ASP A 353 -9.13 5.34 23.41
C ASP A 353 -9.29 6.74 22.77
N ASP A 354 -10.46 7.35 22.94
CA ASP A 354 -10.73 8.67 22.37
C ASP A 354 -9.96 9.80 23.07
N ASP A 355 -9.53 9.61 24.30
CA ASP A 355 -8.73 10.55 25.08
C ASP A 355 -7.22 10.37 24.82
N GLY A 356 -6.82 9.40 24.00
CA GLY A 356 -5.43 9.09 23.67
C GLY A 356 -4.70 8.30 24.75
N LEU A 357 -5.44 7.62 25.63
CA LEU A 357 -4.90 6.72 26.64
C LEU A 357 -4.86 5.27 26.12
N PRO A 358 -3.89 4.46 26.57
CA PRO A 358 -3.83 3.04 26.19
C PRO A 358 -5.06 2.26 26.66
N CYS A 359 -5.68 1.52 25.74
CA CYS A 359 -6.79 0.62 26.06
C CYS A 359 -6.31 -0.59 26.87
N ALA A 360 -7.14 -1.06 27.81
CA ALA A 360 -6.93 -2.35 28.46
C ALA A 360 -7.08 -3.52 27.47
N PRO A 361 -6.44 -4.68 27.71
CA PRO A 361 -6.66 -5.88 26.92
C PRO A 361 -8.15 -6.24 26.81
N GLY A 362 -8.59 -6.61 25.61
CA GLY A 362 -9.98 -6.91 25.29
C GLY A 362 -10.84 -5.69 24.93
N VAL A 363 -10.38 -4.48 25.18
CA VAL A 363 -11.10 -3.23 24.84
C VAL A 363 -10.75 -2.79 23.41
N THR A 364 -11.77 -2.48 22.62
CA THR A 364 -11.60 -1.93 21.27
C THR A 364 -11.28 -0.45 21.33
N GLY A 365 -10.27 -0.03 20.59
CA GLY A 365 -9.86 1.36 20.46
C GLY A 365 -9.30 1.63 19.06
N ARG A 366 -8.62 2.78 18.91
CA ARG A 366 -7.98 3.21 17.67
C ARG A 366 -6.55 2.70 17.61
N LEU A 367 -6.19 2.03 16.52
CA LEU A 367 -4.80 1.66 16.29
C LEU A 367 -3.95 2.92 16.07
N ALA A 368 -2.89 3.04 16.83
CA ALA A 368 -1.99 4.19 16.82
C ALA A 368 -0.53 3.74 16.73
N ARG A 369 0.30 4.49 16.03
CA ARG A 369 1.76 4.33 15.98
C ARG A 369 2.46 5.66 16.25
N SER A 370 3.65 5.58 16.84
CA SER A 370 4.52 6.73 17.13
C SER A 370 5.96 6.43 16.71
N GLY A 371 6.91 7.26 17.07
CA GLY A 371 8.31 7.12 16.68
C GLY A 371 8.54 7.56 15.24
N ASN A 372 9.13 6.69 14.42
CA ASN A 372 9.34 6.96 13.00
C ASN A 372 8.01 6.93 12.25
N ILE A 373 7.39 8.09 12.09
CA ILE A 373 6.06 8.29 11.46
C ILE A 373 6.12 9.47 10.47
N PRO A 374 5.19 9.56 9.51
CA PRO A 374 5.17 10.64 8.50
C PRO A 374 5.17 12.04 9.11
N LEU A 375 5.70 12.99 8.36
CA LEU A 375 5.56 14.42 8.64
C LEU A 375 4.09 14.88 8.57
N GLY A 376 3.30 14.26 7.69
CA GLY A 376 1.90 14.57 7.47
C GLY A 376 1.50 14.37 6.01
N TYR A 377 0.40 14.99 5.62
CA TYR A 377 -0.05 15.03 4.24
C TYR A 377 0.40 16.33 3.55
N PHE A 378 0.91 16.19 2.33
CA PHE A 378 1.32 17.34 1.53
C PHE A 378 0.12 18.26 1.22
N LYS A 379 0.26 19.56 1.51
CA LYS A 379 -0.78 20.59 1.34
C LYS A 379 -2.13 20.31 2.03
N ASP A 380 -2.15 19.46 3.05
CA ASP A 380 -3.40 19.18 3.79
C ASP A 380 -3.14 19.26 5.31
N PRO A 381 -3.00 20.48 5.88
CA PRO A 381 -2.71 20.67 7.29
C PRO A 381 -3.87 20.22 8.19
N GLU A 382 -5.12 20.36 7.74
CA GLU A 382 -6.31 19.95 8.49
C GLU A 382 -6.33 18.42 8.66
N LYS A 383 -6.17 17.67 7.56
CA LYS A 383 -6.10 16.22 7.61
C LYS A 383 -4.86 15.75 8.37
N THR A 384 -3.75 16.47 8.26
CA THR A 384 -2.53 16.18 9.02
C THR A 384 -2.80 16.29 10.52
N ALA A 385 -3.39 17.38 10.98
CA ALA A 385 -3.72 17.56 12.40
C ALA A 385 -4.68 16.47 12.92
N ALA A 386 -5.67 16.09 12.11
CA ALA A 386 -6.64 15.06 12.46
C ALA A 386 -6.03 13.64 12.52
N THR A 387 -5.04 13.34 11.66
CA THR A 387 -4.45 12.00 11.56
C THR A 387 -3.22 11.84 12.44
N PHE A 388 -2.52 12.95 12.74
CA PHE A 388 -1.27 12.95 13.51
C PHE A 388 -1.40 13.77 14.82
N PRO A 389 -2.33 13.41 15.73
CA PRO A 389 -2.51 14.11 16.97
C PRO A 389 -1.30 13.97 17.92
N VAL A 390 -1.22 14.89 18.88
CA VAL A 390 -0.27 14.83 19.99
C VAL A 390 -1.05 14.51 21.28
N TYR A 391 -0.76 13.37 21.90
CA TYR A 391 -1.29 13.00 23.21
C TYR A 391 -0.13 12.85 24.19
N ASN A 392 -0.24 13.49 25.33
CA ASN A 392 0.76 13.44 26.41
C ASN A 392 2.19 13.78 25.91
N GLY A 393 2.32 14.76 25.04
CA GLY A 393 3.61 15.21 24.47
C GLY A 393 4.20 14.27 23.41
N ARG A 394 3.54 13.17 23.08
CA ARG A 394 3.96 12.21 22.05
C ARG A 394 3.07 12.36 20.81
N ARG A 395 3.71 12.43 19.64
CA ARG A 395 3.01 12.49 18.35
C ARG A 395 2.68 11.07 17.89
N TRP A 396 1.44 10.87 17.47
CA TRP A 396 0.90 9.60 17.00
C TRP A 396 0.39 9.72 15.59
N VAL A 397 0.38 8.64 14.84
CA VAL A 397 -0.43 8.48 13.64
C VAL A 397 -1.59 7.54 13.94
N ILE A 398 -2.81 7.98 13.62
CA ILE A 398 -4.07 7.25 13.83
C ILE A 398 -4.84 7.25 12.50
N PRO A 399 -4.59 6.27 11.62
CA PRO A 399 -5.16 6.26 10.26
C PRO A 399 -6.64 5.91 10.20
N GLY A 400 -7.25 5.55 11.35
CA GLY A 400 -8.68 5.25 11.49
C GLY A 400 -9.02 3.76 11.53
N ASP A 401 -8.02 2.90 11.64
CA ASP A 401 -8.23 1.48 11.89
C ASP A 401 -8.56 1.25 13.37
N LEU A 402 -9.56 0.40 13.61
CA LEU A 402 -9.93 -0.05 14.95
C LEU A 402 -9.24 -1.37 15.26
N ALA A 403 -8.83 -1.52 16.51
CA ALA A 403 -8.07 -2.67 16.95
C ALA A 403 -8.34 -3.01 18.41
N ARG A 404 -7.89 -4.18 18.84
CA ARG A 404 -7.97 -4.65 20.22
C ARG A 404 -6.67 -5.34 20.59
N ILE A 405 -6.17 -5.05 21.79
CA ILE A 405 -5.04 -5.79 22.38
C ILE A 405 -5.59 -7.12 22.91
N GLU A 406 -4.97 -8.22 22.53
CA GLU A 406 -5.29 -9.55 23.01
C GLU A 406 -4.52 -9.87 24.32
N SER A 407 -4.92 -10.95 25.01
CA SER A 407 -4.30 -11.34 26.29
C SER A 407 -2.82 -11.75 26.15
N ASP A 408 -2.37 -12.11 24.96
CA ASP A 408 -0.98 -12.45 24.64
C ASP A 408 -0.14 -11.23 24.22
N GLY A 409 -0.72 -10.03 24.24
CA GLY A 409 -0.09 -8.78 23.81
C GLY A 409 -0.11 -8.54 22.30
N SER A 410 -0.59 -9.48 21.50
CA SER A 410 -0.82 -9.25 20.07
C SER A 410 -1.99 -8.28 19.85
N ILE A 411 -2.06 -7.69 18.65
CA ILE A 411 -3.14 -6.77 18.29
C ILE A 411 -3.98 -7.41 17.19
N SER A 412 -5.30 -7.52 17.44
CA SER A 412 -6.30 -7.86 16.44
C SER A 412 -6.76 -6.58 15.74
N VAL A 413 -6.56 -6.50 14.41
CA VAL A 413 -7.08 -5.41 13.58
C VAL A 413 -8.48 -5.77 13.13
N LEU A 414 -9.45 -4.93 13.52
CA LEU A 414 -10.88 -5.20 13.31
C LEU A 414 -11.42 -4.59 12.01
N GLY A 415 -10.68 -3.64 11.41
CA GLY A 415 -11.05 -2.96 10.18
C GLY A 415 -11.14 -1.44 10.35
N ARG A 416 -11.49 -0.75 9.26
CA ARG A 416 -11.60 0.72 9.30
C ARG A 416 -12.90 1.17 9.93
N GLY A 417 -12.81 2.06 10.90
CA GLY A 417 -13.98 2.66 11.55
C GLY A 417 -14.94 3.36 10.58
N SER A 418 -14.42 3.90 9.47
CA SER A 418 -15.21 4.60 8.44
C SER A 418 -16.09 3.69 7.57
N VAL A 419 -15.83 2.39 7.52
CA VAL A 419 -16.63 1.40 6.78
C VAL A 419 -17.40 0.47 7.70
N SER A 420 -17.30 0.66 9.04
CA SER A 420 -18.07 -0.12 9.99
C SER A 420 -19.57 0.13 9.83
N ILE A 421 -20.36 -0.93 9.96
CA ILE A 421 -21.81 -0.91 9.82
C ILE A 421 -22.41 -0.70 11.22
N ASN A 422 -23.25 0.32 11.37
CA ASN A 422 -23.95 0.57 12.62
C ASN A 422 -25.36 -0.04 12.56
N SER A 423 -25.49 -1.26 13.08
CA SER A 423 -26.73 -2.02 13.03
C SER A 423 -27.33 -2.17 14.42
N GLY A 424 -28.43 -1.48 14.69
CA GLY A 424 -29.13 -1.57 15.98
C GLY A 424 -28.29 -1.12 17.17
N GLY A 425 -27.36 -0.19 16.98
CA GLY A 425 -26.43 0.29 18.02
C GLY A 425 -25.12 -0.52 18.13
N GLU A 426 -25.02 -1.64 17.42
CA GLU A 426 -23.81 -2.45 17.38
C GLU A 426 -22.91 -2.08 16.20
N LYS A 427 -21.60 -2.06 16.44
CA LYS A 427 -20.59 -1.82 15.40
C LYS A 427 -20.15 -3.13 14.79
N ILE A 428 -20.40 -3.31 13.48
CA ILE A 428 -20.05 -4.53 12.74
C ILE A 428 -18.96 -4.17 11.71
N PHE A 429 -17.90 -4.94 11.68
CA PHE A 429 -16.81 -4.76 10.74
C PHE A 429 -17.03 -5.64 9.51
N PRO A 430 -17.14 -5.04 8.30
CA PRO A 430 -17.36 -5.78 7.06
C PRO A 430 -16.39 -6.94 6.88
N GLU A 431 -15.11 -6.71 7.16
CA GLU A 431 -14.03 -7.66 6.92
C GLU A 431 -14.22 -8.97 7.71
N GLU A 432 -14.81 -8.91 8.91
CA GLU A 432 -15.12 -10.09 9.73
C GLU A 432 -16.20 -10.95 9.07
N VAL A 433 -17.24 -10.32 8.54
CA VAL A 433 -18.35 -10.99 7.85
C VAL A 433 -17.91 -11.52 6.47
N GLU A 434 -17.11 -10.73 5.75
CA GLU A 434 -16.51 -11.15 4.47
C GLU A 434 -15.64 -12.40 4.64
N ALA A 435 -14.82 -12.42 5.69
CA ALA A 435 -13.99 -13.58 5.99
C ALA A 435 -14.84 -14.82 6.29
N ALA A 436 -15.94 -14.67 7.06
CA ALA A 436 -16.87 -15.74 7.32
C ALA A 436 -17.54 -16.27 6.04
N LEU A 437 -18.02 -15.38 5.18
CA LEU A 437 -18.62 -15.78 3.88
C LEU A 437 -17.61 -16.48 2.98
N LYS A 438 -16.40 -15.95 2.86
CA LYS A 438 -15.34 -16.51 2.00
C LYS A 438 -14.81 -17.87 2.47
N SER A 439 -15.06 -18.25 3.70
CA SER A 439 -14.75 -19.60 4.20
C SER A 439 -15.73 -20.67 3.72
N HIS A 440 -16.90 -20.28 3.15
CA HIS A 440 -17.85 -21.23 2.59
C HIS A 440 -17.33 -21.83 1.28
N PRO A 441 -17.39 -23.17 1.07
CA PRO A 441 -16.80 -23.83 -0.11
C PRO A 441 -17.27 -23.30 -1.46
N SER A 442 -18.53 -22.87 -1.56
CA SER A 442 -19.11 -22.34 -2.80
C SER A 442 -18.82 -20.85 -3.06
N VAL A 443 -18.24 -20.12 -2.09
CA VAL A 443 -17.99 -18.69 -2.25
C VAL A 443 -16.60 -18.46 -2.84
N PHE A 444 -16.56 -17.74 -3.94
CA PHE A 444 -15.30 -17.28 -4.54
C PHE A 444 -14.83 -16.00 -3.88
N ASP A 445 -15.71 -15.00 -3.79
CA ASP A 445 -15.41 -13.72 -3.16
C ASP A 445 -16.67 -13.09 -2.53
N ALA A 446 -16.48 -12.18 -1.57
CA ALA A 446 -17.55 -11.46 -0.93
C ALA A 446 -17.08 -10.08 -0.48
N VAL A 447 -17.97 -9.08 -0.61
CA VAL A 447 -17.82 -7.74 -0.02
C VAL A 447 -19.10 -7.40 0.74
N VAL A 448 -18.94 -6.82 1.93
CA VAL A 448 -20.05 -6.53 2.85
C VAL A 448 -20.16 -5.04 3.11
N VAL A 449 -21.38 -4.51 3.06
CA VAL A 449 -21.67 -3.09 3.29
C VAL A 449 -22.91 -2.94 4.16
N GLY A 450 -23.00 -1.80 4.87
CA GLY A 450 -24.25 -1.38 5.50
C GLY A 450 -25.22 -0.83 4.46
N THR A 451 -26.46 -1.27 4.46
CA THR A 451 -27.54 -0.66 3.65
C THR A 451 -28.64 -0.14 4.59
N PRO A 452 -29.40 0.91 4.19
CA PRO A 452 -30.43 1.47 5.01
C PRO A 452 -31.44 0.41 5.47
N SER A 453 -31.81 0.45 6.75
CA SER A 453 -32.82 -0.42 7.35
C SER A 453 -33.71 0.40 8.29
N PRO A 454 -35.05 0.38 8.11
CA PRO A 454 -35.97 1.06 9.02
C PRO A 454 -35.87 0.57 10.46
N GLN A 455 -35.51 -0.71 10.63
CA GLN A 455 -35.46 -1.34 11.97
C GLN A 455 -34.12 -1.13 12.67
N TRP A 456 -33.01 -1.11 11.92
CA TRP A 456 -31.65 -1.17 12.48
C TRP A 456 -30.80 0.06 12.19
N GLY A 457 -31.34 1.06 11.47
CA GLY A 457 -30.56 2.17 10.90
C GLY A 457 -29.77 1.70 9.67
N GLU A 458 -28.81 0.81 9.87
CA GLU A 458 -28.16 0.04 8.81
C GLU A 458 -28.33 -1.46 9.05
N GLN A 459 -28.38 -2.23 7.97
CA GLN A 459 -28.30 -3.70 8.00
C GLN A 459 -27.09 -4.20 7.24
N VAL A 460 -26.58 -5.34 7.67
CA VAL A 460 -25.47 -6.03 6.99
C VAL A 460 -25.96 -6.61 5.69
N THR A 461 -25.41 -6.14 4.56
CA THR A 461 -25.72 -6.62 3.21
C THR A 461 -24.45 -7.15 2.56
N ALA A 462 -24.48 -8.38 2.09
CA ALA A 462 -23.36 -9.04 1.44
C ALA A 462 -23.59 -9.11 -0.07
N LEU A 463 -22.58 -8.74 -0.87
CA LEU A 463 -22.46 -9.06 -2.28
C LEU A 463 -21.55 -10.28 -2.41
N VAL A 464 -22.05 -11.36 -3.01
CA VAL A 464 -21.36 -12.65 -3.03
C VAL A 464 -21.19 -13.15 -4.46
N GLN A 465 -19.97 -13.44 -4.82
CA GLN A 465 -19.59 -14.16 -6.04
C GLN A 465 -19.40 -15.64 -5.71
N LEU A 466 -20.11 -16.52 -6.41
CA LEU A 466 -19.92 -17.96 -6.26
C LEU A 466 -18.79 -18.47 -7.16
N ARG A 467 -18.21 -19.60 -6.77
CA ARG A 467 -17.27 -20.34 -7.62
C ARG A 467 -17.99 -20.88 -8.85
N ALA A 468 -17.30 -20.95 -9.97
CA ALA A 468 -17.82 -21.54 -11.18
C ALA A 468 -18.32 -22.98 -10.91
N GLY A 469 -19.52 -23.29 -11.42
CA GLY A 469 -20.10 -24.62 -11.27
C GLY A 469 -20.65 -24.96 -9.87
N THR A 470 -20.62 -24.03 -8.91
CA THR A 470 -21.20 -24.24 -7.58
C THR A 470 -22.51 -23.48 -7.37
N THR A 471 -23.27 -23.90 -6.39
CA THR A 471 -24.51 -23.22 -5.97
C THR A 471 -24.51 -23.04 -4.46
N ALA A 472 -25.14 -21.97 -3.99
CA ALA A 472 -25.41 -21.74 -2.57
C ALA A 472 -26.75 -21.02 -2.42
N THR A 473 -27.44 -21.26 -1.31
CA THR A 473 -28.65 -20.52 -0.97
C THR A 473 -28.29 -19.40 0.03
N VAL A 474 -29.07 -18.31 0.01
CA VAL A 474 -28.96 -17.23 0.99
C VAL A 474 -29.01 -17.78 2.41
N ALA A 475 -29.99 -18.65 2.70
CA ALA A 475 -30.15 -19.26 4.00
C ALA A 475 -28.92 -20.09 4.42
N GLY A 476 -28.32 -20.85 3.49
CA GLY A 476 -27.11 -21.63 3.72
C GLY A 476 -25.90 -20.75 4.08
N LEU A 477 -25.69 -19.67 3.33
CA LEU A 477 -24.59 -18.72 3.60
C LEU A 477 -24.78 -18.01 4.94
N VAL A 478 -26.00 -17.57 5.27
CA VAL A 478 -26.29 -16.96 6.58
C VAL A 478 -26.10 -17.95 7.71
N ALA A 479 -26.57 -19.19 7.55
CA ALA A 479 -26.36 -20.25 8.54
C ALA A 479 -24.87 -20.53 8.75
N HIS A 480 -24.09 -20.58 7.68
CA HIS A 480 -22.64 -20.73 7.75
C HIS A 480 -21.98 -19.56 8.50
N CYS A 481 -22.35 -18.32 8.20
CA CYS A 481 -21.83 -17.16 8.92
C CYS A 481 -22.12 -17.25 10.43
N ARG A 482 -23.31 -17.70 10.84
CA ARG A 482 -23.71 -17.83 12.24
C ARG A 482 -22.86 -18.84 13.03
N THR A 483 -22.20 -19.76 12.37
CA THR A 483 -21.26 -20.67 13.03
C THR A 483 -19.90 -20.02 13.36
N LEU A 484 -19.61 -18.88 12.75
CA LEU A 484 -18.29 -18.22 12.80
C LEU A 484 -18.32 -16.84 13.43
N VAL A 485 -19.44 -16.12 13.29
CA VAL A 485 -19.63 -14.79 13.88
C VAL A 485 -20.94 -14.72 14.67
N ALA A 486 -21.03 -13.77 15.61
CA ALA A 486 -22.25 -13.57 16.37
C ALA A 486 -23.47 -13.27 15.47
N ASP A 487 -24.65 -13.74 15.83
CA ASP A 487 -25.87 -13.66 14.99
C ASP A 487 -26.19 -12.25 14.50
N TYR A 488 -25.99 -11.24 15.33
CA TYR A 488 -26.25 -9.85 14.94
C TYR A 488 -25.34 -9.34 13.82
N LYS A 489 -24.15 -9.93 13.65
CA LYS A 489 -23.20 -9.63 12.56
C LYS A 489 -23.55 -10.33 11.26
N SER A 490 -24.36 -11.39 11.30
CA SER A 490 -24.71 -12.16 10.10
C SER A 490 -25.48 -11.30 9.09
N PRO A 491 -25.25 -11.51 7.78
CA PRO A 491 -25.94 -10.74 6.75
C PRO A 491 -27.47 -10.84 6.88
N LYS A 492 -28.14 -9.72 6.83
CA LYS A 492 -29.62 -9.64 6.74
C LYS A 492 -30.07 -9.69 5.28
N SER A 493 -29.18 -9.36 4.36
CA SER A 493 -29.37 -9.49 2.91
C SER A 493 -28.12 -10.04 2.26
N VAL A 494 -28.31 -10.99 1.33
CA VAL A 494 -27.24 -11.54 0.49
C VAL A 494 -27.68 -11.40 -0.96
N GLN A 495 -26.87 -10.74 -1.76
CA GLN A 495 -27.08 -10.54 -3.20
C GLN A 495 -25.98 -11.26 -3.96
N PHE A 496 -26.36 -12.15 -4.90
CA PHE A 496 -25.39 -12.80 -5.76
C PHE A 496 -25.01 -11.86 -6.92
N VAL A 497 -23.72 -11.74 -7.17
CA VAL A 497 -23.16 -10.95 -8.27
C VAL A 497 -22.28 -11.84 -9.15
N PRO A 498 -22.20 -11.56 -10.47
CA PRO A 498 -21.31 -12.31 -11.36
C PRO A 498 -19.84 -12.15 -10.96
N GLU A 499 -19.45 -10.97 -10.49
CA GLU A 499 -18.11 -10.63 -10.10
C GLU A 499 -18.13 -9.57 -8.99
N VAL A 500 -17.31 -9.80 -7.95
CA VAL A 500 -17.05 -8.80 -6.90
C VAL A 500 -15.93 -7.88 -7.38
N GLN A 501 -16.25 -6.58 -7.52
CA GLN A 501 -15.26 -5.60 -7.93
C GLN A 501 -14.29 -5.30 -6.79
N ARG A 502 -13.01 -5.22 -7.18
CA ARG A 502 -11.94 -4.83 -6.27
C ARG A 502 -11.17 -3.65 -6.84
N THR A 503 -10.61 -2.87 -5.96
CA THR A 503 -9.70 -1.81 -6.38
C THR A 503 -8.54 -2.41 -7.19
N PRO A 504 -7.86 -1.62 -8.01
CA PRO A 504 -6.70 -2.08 -8.79
C PRO A 504 -5.60 -2.79 -8.00
N VAL A 505 -5.58 -2.58 -6.69
CA VAL A 505 -4.64 -3.20 -5.75
C VAL A 505 -5.26 -4.38 -4.99
N GLY A 506 -6.37 -4.93 -5.47
CA GLY A 506 -7.01 -6.11 -4.88
C GLY A 506 -7.80 -5.86 -3.59
N LYS A 507 -7.89 -4.61 -3.10
CA LYS A 507 -8.69 -4.26 -1.92
C LYS A 507 -10.18 -4.25 -2.24
N ALA A 508 -11.02 -4.47 -1.23
CA ALA A 508 -12.47 -4.32 -1.38
C ALA A 508 -12.83 -2.91 -1.87
N ASP A 509 -13.65 -2.83 -2.91
CA ASP A 509 -14.23 -1.57 -3.37
C ASP A 509 -15.59 -1.35 -2.69
N TYR A 510 -15.53 -0.78 -1.49
CA TYR A 510 -16.74 -0.52 -0.70
C TYR A 510 -17.66 0.53 -1.32
N GLN A 511 -17.15 1.41 -2.17
CA GLN A 511 -17.96 2.40 -2.87
C GLN A 511 -18.82 1.72 -3.96
N TRP A 512 -18.18 0.92 -4.80
CA TRP A 512 -18.91 0.07 -5.75
C TRP A 512 -19.89 -0.85 -5.03
N ALA A 513 -19.45 -1.54 -3.98
CA ALA A 513 -20.30 -2.48 -3.25
C ALA A 513 -21.55 -1.81 -2.64
N LYS A 514 -21.40 -0.60 -2.08
CA LYS A 514 -22.53 0.17 -1.55
C LYS A 514 -23.51 0.54 -2.65
N THR A 515 -23.01 1.05 -3.78
CA THR A 515 -23.82 1.44 -4.94
C THR A 515 -24.58 0.24 -5.51
N GLU A 516 -23.89 -0.87 -5.71
CA GLU A 516 -24.47 -2.09 -6.29
C GLU A 516 -25.48 -2.75 -5.34
N ALA A 517 -25.19 -2.79 -4.03
CA ALA A 517 -26.12 -3.29 -3.03
C ALA A 517 -27.42 -2.47 -3.00
N LEU A 518 -27.33 -1.14 -3.04
CA LEU A 518 -28.50 -0.27 -3.11
C LEU A 518 -29.31 -0.49 -4.37
N ARG A 519 -28.64 -0.62 -5.52
CA ARG A 519 -29.27 -0.91 -6.82
C ARG A 519 -30.03 -2.24 -6.79
N LEU A 520 -29.39 -3.32 -6.30
CA LEU A 520 -29.99 -4.66 -6.24
C LEU A 520 -31.16 -4.73 -5.26
N LEU A 521 -31.14 -3.91 -4.20
CA LEU A 521 -32.22 -3.81 -3.22
C LEU A 521 -33.35 -2.85 -3.66
N GLY A 522 -33.22 -2.16 -4.81
CA GLY A 522 -34.19 -1.15 -5.25
C GLY A 522 -34.23 0.09 -4.34
N LEU A 523 -33.16 0.37 -3.60
CA LEU A 523 -33.03 1.52 -2.72
C LEU A 523 -32.33 2.67 -3.46
N GLN A 524 -32.81 3.90 -3.28
CA GLN A 524 -32.12 5.07 -3.82
C GLN A 524 -30.86 5.36 -3.02
N SER A 525 -29.77 5.75 -3.69
CA SER A 525 -28.61 6.29 -3.02
C SER A 525 -29.02 7.53 -2.22
N PRO A 526 -28.61 7.68 -0.95
CA PRO A 526 -28.85 8.93 -0.24
C PRO A 526 -28.21 10.07 -1.05
N PRO A 527 -28.85 11.25 -1.14
CA PRO A 527 -28.26 12.39 -1.81
C PRO A 527 -26.90 12.66 -1.18
N THR A 528 -25.88 12.82 -2.03
CA THR A 528 -24.56 13.27 -1.58
C THR A 528 -24.77 14.59 -0.84
N SER A 529 -24.54 14.60 0.46
CA SER A 529 -24.58 15.83 1.22
C SER A 529 -23.37 16.66 0.80
N ASP A 530 -23.60 17.62 -0.08
CA ASP A 530 -22.68 18.73 -0.29
C ASP A 530 -22.52 19.46 1.04
N ARG A 531 -21.51 19.08 1.80
CA ARG A 531 -21.04 19.87 2.95
C ARG A 531 -20.17 21.00 2.44
N ASN A 532 -20.78 21.90 1.68
CA ASN A 532 -20.26 23.23 1.40
C ASN A 532 -21.44 24.16 1.11
N THR A 533 -22.15 24.53 2.16
CA THR A 533 -22.90 25.79 2.17
C THR A 533 -22.35 26.62 3.31
N THR A 534 -21.47 27.50 2.97
CA THR A 534 -21.10 28.69 3.73
C THR A 534 -22.36 29.35 4.27
N SER A 535 -22.49 29.39 5.56
CA SER A 535 -23.50 30.20 6.23
C SER A 535 -23.06 31.68 6.19
N ASP A 536 -23.45 32.39 5.15
CA ASP A 536 -23.55 33.84 5.19
C ASP A 536 -24.65 34.22 6.19
N ARG A 537 -24.27 34.49 7.40
CA ARG A 537 -25.09 35.24 8.34
C ARG A 537 -24.71 36.71 8.22
N ASN A 538 -25.49 37.42 7.40
CA ASN A 538 -25.61 38.87 7.41
C ASN A 538 -25.96 39.34 8.85
N HIS A 539 -25.04 40.01 9.50
CA HIS A 539 -25.34 40.87 10.60
C HIS A 539 -25.73 42.25 10.02
N THR A 540 -27.01 42.48 9.85
CA THR A 540 -27.58 43.81 9.73
C THR A 540 -27.57 44.46 11.12
N SER A 541 -26.70 45.45 11.28
CA SER A 541 -26.68 46.33 12.43
C SER A 541 -27.81 47.36 12.29
N ASP A 542 -28.89 47.21 13.03
CA ASP A 542 -29.82 48.31 13.26
C ASP A 542 -29.26 49.26 14.30
N ARG A 543 -28.86 50.44 13.81
CA ARG A 543 -28.65 51.62 14.66
C ARG A 543 -30.04 52.20 14.99
N ASN A 544 -30.42 52.18 16.21
CA ASN A 544 -31.50 53.04 16.68
C ASN A 544 -30.96 54.02 17.70
N THR A 545 -30.89 55.23 17.28
CA THR A 545 -30.68 56.46 18.04
C THR A 545 -31.85 56.70 18.99
N ARG A 546 -31.62 56.95 20.27
CA ARG A 546 -32.47 57.86 21.10
C ARG A 546 -31.61 58.64 22.08
N SER A 547 -31.82 59.94 21.94
CA SER A 547 -31.28 61.08 22.69
C SER A 547 -31.94 61.21 24.10
N THR A 548 -31.08 61.58 25.01
CA THR A 548 -31.19 62.58 26.11
C THR A 548 -32.38 62.56 27.06
N PRO A 549 -32.27 63.16 28.30
CA PRO A 549 -31.41 64.32 28.64
C PRO A 549 -30.20 63.99 29.52
#